data_a7ef05ad7bf71894a1b3a857c5399b6c
#
_entry.id   a7ef05ad7bf71894a1b3a857c5399b6c
#
_cell.length_a   1.000
_cell.length_b   1.000
_cell.length_c   1.000
_cell.angle_alpha   90.00
_cell.angle_beta   90.00
_cell.angle_gamma   90.00
#
_symmetry.space_group_name_H-M   'P 1'
#
loop_
_entity.id
_entity.type
_entity.pdbx_description
1 polymer ?
#
loop_
_entity_poly.entity_id
_entity_poly.type
_entity_poly.pdbx_seq_one_letter_code
_entity_poly.pdbx_strand_id
1 'polypeptide(L)'
;MRPLLGLLALALASPPVVALAQEPAPAPRRTQLTLDLGFVDASGNSNVTSFNLGEKLSWQLERLTLGQTAKALYGEAEGKPTAEAYDAGLRADYALGKTISVFALGTFQRNPFAGIAERWGVGPGIAVGLVRSARDTLSVEGALTAQRERSTANVRQSFAATRTAASFKHLFATATAFTQTLEWLANLDTMDDQRVTSETALTAPLSKQIALRVSYLIRFDNLPEPGFVKTDRLLTTGAQISF
;
A
#
# COMPACT_ATOMS: atom_id res chain seq x y z
N MET A 1 -49.36 22.20 -63.02
CA MET A 1 -48.37 23.14 -62.55
C MET A 1 -47.80 22.64 -61.25
N ARG A 2 -46.59 22.15 -61.24
CA ARG A 2 -45.87 21.67 -60.07
C ARG A 2 -44.73 22.64 -59.79
N PRO A 3 -44.54 23.12 -58.53
CA PRO A 3 -43.30 23.82 -58.19
C PRO A 3 -42.21 22.90 -57.69
N LEU A 4 -41.03 23.03 -58.24
CA LEU A 4 -39.77 22.43 -57.80
C LEU A 4 -39.35 23.04 -56.50
N LEU A 5 -39.14 22.22 -55.44
CA LEU A 5 -38.39 22.59 -54.22
C LEU A 5 -36.91 22.29 -54.49
N GLY A 6 -36.10 23.35 -54.53
CA GLY A 6 -34.64 23.22 -54.51
C GLY A 6 -34.15 22.94 -53.08
N LEU A 7 -33.45 21.79 -52.87
CA LEU A 7 -32.72 21.48 -51.67
C LEU A 7 -31.35 22.21 -51.73
N LEU A 8 -31.15 23.17 -50.82
CA LEU A 8 -29.88 23.84 -50.58
C LEU A 8 -29.07 22.94 -49.62
N ALA A 9 -28.08 22.22 -50.12
CA ALA A 9 -27.14 21.47 -49.28
C ALA A 9 -26.10 22.41 -48.67
N LEU A 10 -26.20 22.64 -47.35
CA LEU A 10 -25.23 23.39 -46.59
C LEU A 10 -24.07 22.45 -46.21
N ALA A 11 -22.93 22.57 -46.88
CA ALA A 11 -21.71 21.83 -46.55
C ALA A 11 -21.07 22.47 -45.28
N LEU A 12 -21.23 21.82 -44.13
CA LEU A 12 -20.51 22.14 -42.92
C LEU A 12 -19.05 21.68 -43.07
N ALA A 13 -18.13 22.60 -43.35
CA ALA A 13 -16.69 22.36 -43.28
C ALA A 13 -16.27 22.22 -41.83
N SER A 14 -15.99 21.02 -41.37
CA SER A 14 -15.38 20.77 -40.02
C SER A 14 -13.93 21.26 -40.06
N PRO A 15 -13.49 22.06 -39.05
CA PRO A 15 -12.08 22.42 -38.96
C PRO A 15 -11.22 21.19 -38.64
N PRO A 16 -9.96 21.10 -39.14
CA PRO A 16 -9.07 20.02 -38.84
C PRO A 16 -8.77 20.01 -37.33
N VAL A 17 -9.11 18.89 -36.68
CA VAL A 17 -8.69 18.61 -35.30
C VAL A 17 -7.18 18.41 -35.34
N VAL A 18 -6.43 19.43 -34.90
CA VAL A 18 -4.99 19.29 -34.65
C VAL A 18 -4.86 18.32 -33.48
N ALA A 19 -4.51 17.07 -33.77
CA ALA A 19 -4.12 16.11 -32.75
C ALA A 19 -2.84 16.65 -32.10
N LEU A 20 -2.97 17.23 -30.91
CA LEU A 20 -1.84 17.50 -30.04
C LEU A 20 -1.18 16.17 -29.76
N ALA A 21 0.01 15.94 -30.33
CA ALA A 21 0.82 14.78 -30.03
C ALA A 21 1.04 14.77 -28.52
N GLN A 22 0.42 13.80 -27.81
CA GLN A 22 0.71 13.54 -26.41
C GLN A 22 2.19 13.17 -26.33
N GLU A 23 2.98 13.95 -25.60
CA GLU A 23 4.34 13.56 -25.26
C GLU A 23 4.32 12.12 -24.70
N PRO A 24 5.22 11.25 -25.21
CA PRO A 24 5.29 9.88 -24.69
C PRO A 24 5.51 9.94 -23.19
N ALA A 25 4.70 9.20 -22.43
CA ALA A 25 4.88 9.08 -20.99
C ALA A 25 6.33 8.68 -20.72
N PRO A 26 7.03 9.31 -19.75
CA PRO A 26 8.42 8.97 -19.44
C PRO A 26 8.52 7.48 -19.15
N ALA A 27 9.54 6.83 -19.71
CA ALA A 27 9.78 5.40 -19.50
C ALA A 27 9.84 5.12 -17.98
N PRO A 28 9.21 4.04 -17.49
CA PRO A 28 9.21 3.71 -16.08
C PRO A 28 10.65 3.56 -15.58
N ARG A 29 10.98 4.23 -14.48
CA ARG A 29 12.32 4.12 -13.88
C ARG A 29 12.53 2.68 -13.44
N ARG A 30 13.68 2.11 -13.77
CA ARG A 30 14.05 0.73 -13.37
C ARG A 30 14.18 0.58 -11.84
N THR A 31 14.52 1.68 -11.17
CA THR A 31 14.66 1.74 -9.72
C THR A 31 13.85 2.93 -9.19
N GLN A 32 13.07 2.70 -8.17
CA GLN A 32 12.31 3.73 -7.47
C GLN A 32 12.56 3.56 -5.97
N LEU A 33 13.06 4.62 -5.33
CA LEU A 33 13.21 4.69 -3.88
C LEU A 33 12.29 5.77 -3.33
N THR A 34 11.53 5.44 -2.31
CA THR A 34 10.67 6.37 -1.59
C THR A 34 11.02 6.30 -0.11
N LEU A 35 11.24 7.45 0.50
CA LEU A 35 11.47 7.61 1.93
C LEU A 35 10.34 8.42 2.52
N ASP A 36 9.74 7.94 3.60
CA ASP A 36 8.71 8.62 4.38
C ASP A 36 9.30 9.01 5.74
N LEU A 37 9.26 10.30 6.05
CA LEU A 37 9.65 10.86 7.34
C LEU A 37 8.42 11.51 7.95
N GLY A 38 7.98 11.06 9.11
CA GLY A 38 6.73 11.54 9.65
C GLY A 38 6.68 11.65 11.16
N PHE A 39 5.71 12.46 11.55
CA PHE A 39 5.22 12.58 12.89
C PHE A 39 4.02 11.64 13.06
N VAL A 40 3.95 10.95 14.19
CA VAL A 40 2.92 9.94 14.47
C VAL A 40 2.12 10.35 15.69
N ASP A 41 0.81 10.25 15.56
CA ASP A 41 -0.12 10.17 16.69
C ASP A 41 -0.74 8.78 16.68
N ALA A 42 -0.51 8.01 17.72
CA ALA A 42 -0.94 6.62 17.85
C ALA A 42 -1.91 6.45 19.01
N SER A 43 -2.95 5.62 18.83
CA SER A 43 -3.91 5.24 19.86
C SER A 43 -4.26 3.75 19.78
N GLY A 44 -4.61 3.14 20.91
CA GLY A 44 -4.88 1.71 21.03
C GLY A 44 -3.95 1.05 22.03
N ASN A 45 -3.18 0.05 21.62
CA ASN A 45 -2.15 -0.57 22.47
C ASN A 45 -0.99 0.37 22.79
N SER A 46 -0.81 1.43 22.01
CA SER A 46 0.18 2.48 22.22
C SER A 46 -0.49 3.85 22.10
N ASN A 47 -0.30 4.70 23.12
CA ASN A 47 -0.73 6.10 23.11
C ASN A 47 0.51 6.97 23.14
N VAL A 48 0.92 7.47 21.98
CA VAL A 48 2.19 8.18 21.85
C VAL A 48 2.17 9.14 20.68
N THR A 49 2.91 10.21 20.86
CA THR A 49 3.31 11.14 19.83
C THR A 49 4.80 10.92 19.53
N SER A 50 5.15 10.54 18.33
CA SER A 50 6.50 10.11 17.99
C SER A 50 6.86 10.33 16.52
N PHE A 51 8.11 10.01 16.16
CA PHE A 51 8.59 10.04 14.77
C PHE A 51 8.55 8.65 14.16
N ASN A 52 8.25 8.59 12.86
CA ASN A 52 8.39 7.39 12.06
C ASN A 52 9.33 7.59 10.88
N LEU A 53 9.93 6.49 10.46
CA LEU A 53 10.71 6.35 9.23
C LEU A 53 10.11 5.22 8.42
N GLY A 54 9.86 5.46 7.13
CA GLY A 54 9.46 4.45 6.15
C GLY A 54 10.40 4.46 4.95
N GLU A 55 10.65 3.28 4.38
CA GLU A 55 11.41 3.10 3.16
C GLU A 55 10.66 2.13 2.25
N LYS A 56 10.62 2.45 0.95
CA LYS A 56 10.12 1.57 -0.09
C LYS A 56 11.05 1.64 -1.29
N LEU A 57 11.70 0.52 -1.59
CA LEU A 57 12.52 0.32 -2.78
C LEU A 57 11.79 -0.62 -3.74
N SER A 58 11.78 -0.27 -5.02
CA SER A 58 11.29 -1.11 -6.10
C SER A 58 12.30 -1.14 -7.23
N TRP A 59 12.65 -2.33 -7.69
CA TRP A 59 13.56 -2.56 -8.80
C TRP A 59 12.89 -3.41 -9.87
N GLN A 60 12.68 -2.83 -11.04
CA GLN A 60 12.03 -3.47 -12.17
C GLN A 60 13.05 -4.02 -13.19
N LEU A 61 12.98 -5.32 -13.44
CA LEU A 61 13.80 -6.08 -14.39
C LEU A 61 12.85 -6.77 -15.39
N GLU A 62 12.62 -6.18 -16.54
CA GLU A 62 11.69 -6.72 -17.56
C GLU A 62 10.35 -7.20 -16.96
N ARG A 63 10.19 -8.50 -16.76
CA ARG A 63 8.99 -9.14 -16.19
C ARG A 63 9.06 -9.34 -14.69
N LEU A 64 10.25 -9.19 -14.09
CA LEU A 64 10.47 -9.35 -12.64
C LEU A 64 10.51 -7.98 -11.97
N THR A 65 9.76 -7.81 -10.90
CA THR A 65 9.86 -6.65 -10.02
C THR A 65 10.25 -7.13 -8.62
N LEU A 66 11.33 -6.60 -8.10
CA LEU A 66 11.75 -6.81 -6.73
C LEU A 66 11.33 -5.61 -5.89
N GLY A 67 10.71 -5.85 -4.76
CA GLY A 67 10.26 -4.83 -3.82
C GLY A 67 10.82 -5.09 -2.43
N GLN A 68 11.22 -4.02 -1.77
CA GLN A 68 11.57 -4.01 -0.36
C GLN A 68 10.78 -2.90 0.32
N THR A 69 10.37 -3.13 1.55
CA THR A 69 9.76 -2.13 2.43
C THR A 69 10.35 -2.25 3.81
N ALA A 70 10.58 -1.13 4.46
CA ALA A 70 10.93 -1.09 5.88
C ALA A 70 10.18 0.07 6.53
N LYS A 71 9.68 -0.14 7.75
CA LYS A 71 9.06 0.90 8.58
C LYS A 71 9.58 0.75 10.01
N ALA A 72 9.88 1.87 10.64
CA ALA A 72 10.28 1.96 12.04
C ALA A 72 9.50 3.06 12.73
N LEU A 73 8.96 2.76 13.89
CA LEU A 73 8.32 3.68 14.81
C LEU A 73 9.01 3.54 16.16
N TYR A 74 9.42 4.65 16.74
CA TYR A 74 9.95 4.69 18.11
C TYR A 74 9.43 5.92 18.82
N GLY A 75 8.96 5.74 20.03
CA GLY A 75 8.53 6.81 20.93
C GLY A 75 9.03 6.58 22.33
N GLU A 76 9.31 7.67 23.01
CA GLU A 76 9.80 7.67 24.38
C GLU A 76 9.14 8.79 25.18
N ALA A 77 8.78 8.52 26.43
CA ALA A 77 8.35 9.51 27.39
C ALA A 77 9.03 9.23 28.73
N GLU A 78 9.63 10.26 29.34
CA GLU A 78 10.33 10.19 30.63
C GLU A 78 11.39 9.07 30.71
N GLY A 79 12.17 8.87 29.61
CA GLY A 79 13.22 7.86 29.54
C GLY A 79 12.71 6.42 29.40
N LYS A 80 11.41 6.23 29.12
CA LYS A 80 10.81 4.91 28.89
C LYS A 80 10.23 4.82 27.48
N PRO A 81 10.47 3.73 26.74
CA PRO A 81 9.80 3.50 25.46
C PRO A 81 8.28 3.49 25.65
N THR A 82 7.58 4.27 24.83
CA THR A 82 6.11 4.36 24.79
C THR A 82 5.53 3.80 23.50
N ALA A 83 6.36 3.67 22.46
CA ALA A 83 6.05 2.97 21.23
C ALA A 83 7.32 2.37 20.63
N GLU A 84 7.20 1.17 20.09
CA GLU A 84 8.25 0.50 19.33
C GLU A 84 7.58 -0.42 18.31
N ALA A 85 7.79 -0.17 17.02
CA ALA A 85 7.30 -1.05 15.98
C ALA A 85 8.26 -1.05 14.79
N TYR A 86 8.55 -2.25 14.28
CA TYR A 86 9.36 -2.48 13.09
C TYR A 86 8.60 -3.42 12.17
N ASP A 87 8.43 -3.00 10.92
CA ASP A 87 7.86 -3.81 9.85
C ASP A 87 8.87 -3.87 8.71
N ALA A 88 9.09 -5.04 8.14
CA ALA A 88 9.90 -5.22 6.94
C ALA A 88 9.22 -6.18 5.97
N GLY A 89 9.41 -5.97 4.68
CA GLY A 89 8.85 -6.79 3.63
C GLY A 89 9.81 -6.94 2.45
N LEU A 90 9.89 -8.13 1.91
CA LEU A 90 10.54 -8.44 0.63
C LEU A 90 9.50 -9.08 -0.28
N ARG A 91 9.51 -8.72 -1.54
CA ARG A 91 8.58 -9.24 -2.53
C ARG A 91 9.23 -9.36 -3.90
N ALA A 92 8.96 -10.46 -4.58
CA ALA A 92 9.36 -10.69 -5.96
C ALA A 92 8.09 -11.00 -6.77
N ASP A 93 7.76 -10.15 -7.73
CA ASP A 93 6.61 -10.28 -8.63
C ASP A 93 7.09 -10.65 -10.03
N TYR A 94 6.53 -11.70 -10.63
CA TYR A 94 6.77 -12.07 -12.01
C TYR A 94 5.50 -11.88 -12.83
N ALA A 95 5.57 -11.00 -13.84
CA ALA A 95 4.45 -10.68 -14.71
C ALA A 95 4.19 -11.81 -15.70
N LEU A 96 3.06 -12.49 -15.59
CA LEU A 96 2.58 -13.50 -16.56
C LEU A 96 1.96 -12.84 -17.80
N GLY A 97 1.44 -11.63 -17.62
CA GLY A 97 0.79 -10.85 -18.68
C GLY A 97 0.64 -9.39 -18.27
N LYS A 98 -0.28 -8.69 -18.94
CA LYS A 98 -0.52 -7.26 -18.65
C LYS A 98 -1.25 -7.02 -17.31
N THR A 99 -2.03 -7.99 -16.85
CA THR A 99 -2.93 -7.83 -15.70
C THR A 99 -2.67 -8.84 -14.56
N ILE A 100 -1.97 -9.93 -14.84
CA ILE A 100 -1.76 -11.02 -13.89
C ILE A 100 -0.27 -11.16 -13.60
N SER A 101 0.09 -11.26 -12.35
CA SER A 101 1.42 -11.63 -11.86
C SER A 101 1.32 -12.70 -10.78
N VAL A 102 2.35 -13.52 -10.67
CA VAL A 102 2.60 -14.38 -9.52
C VAL A 102 3.68 -13.72 -8.67
N PHE A 103 3.63 -13.93 -7.37
CA PHE A 103 4.62 -13.36 -6.48
C PHE A 103 5.01 -14.31 -5.35
N ALA A 104 6.17 -14.05 -4.79
CA ALA A 104 6.58 -14.55 -3.49
C ALA A 104 6.83 -13.37 -2.55
N LEU A 105 6.41 -13.50 -1.31
CA LEU A 105 6.61 -12.47 -0.30
C LEU A 105 7.23 -13.05 0.96
N GLY A 106 8.00 -12.21 1.66
CA GLY A 106 8.48 -12.42 3.01
C GLY A 106 8.20 -11.18 3.83
N THR A 107 7.69 -11.35 5.05
CA THR A 107 7.36 -10.25 5.96
C THR A 107 7.97 -10.51 7.33
N PHE A 108 8.34 -9.43 7.98
CA PHE A 108 8.76 -9.39 9.38
C PHE A 108 8.02 -8.29 10.09
N GLN A 109 7.57 -8.55 11.30
CA GLN A 109 6.96 -7.58 12.19
C GLN A 109 7.46 -7.78 13.62
N ARG A 110 7.74 -6.67 14.30
CA ARG A 110 7.96 -6.58 15.73
C ARG A 110 7.14 -5.40 16.26
N ASN A 111 6.32 -5.62 17.25
CA ASN A 111 5.56 -4.59 17.94
C ASN A 111 5.24 -5.05 19.37
N PRO A 112 6.17 -4.88 20.33
CA PRO A 112 5.97 -5.30 21.71
C PRO A 112 4.76 -4.65 22.37
N PHE A 113 4.39 -3.44 21.95
CA PHE A 113 3.22 -2.69 22.43
C PHE A 113 1.88 -3.22 21.90
N ALA A 114 1.92 -4.15 20.94
CA ALA A 114 0.76 -4.93 20.48
C ALA A 114 0.91 -6.43 20.83
N GLY A 115 1.79 -6.79 21.76
CA GLY A 115 2.01 -8.17 22.17
C GLY A 115 2.90 -8.99 21.24
N ILE A 116 3.45 -8.42 20.17
CA ILE A 116 4.20 -9.13 19.13
C ILE A 116 5.70 -8.95 19.38
N ALA A 117 6.38 -9.96 19.92
CA ALA A 117 7.84 -9.94 20.03
C ALA A 117 8.51 -10.12 18.67
N GLU A 118 7.99 -11.03 17.84
CA GLU A 118 8.38 -11.22 16.44
C GLU A 118 7.31 -12.02 15.70
N ARG A 119 7.10 -11.65 14.43
CA ARG A 119 6.21 -12.37 13.51
C ARG A 119 6.87 -12.42 12.14
N TRP A 120 6.94 -13.60 11.57
CA TRP A 120 7.47 -13.87 10.23
C TRP A 120 6.38 -14.48 9.38
N GLY A 121 6.30 -14.04 8.13
CA GLY A 121 5.39 -14.62 7.13
C GLY A 121 6.13 -14.83 5.83
N VAL A 122 5.92 -15.96 5.17
CA VAL A 122 6.47 -16.23 3.85
C VAL A 122 5.48 -17.05 3.03
N GLY A 123 5.34 -16.72 1.75
CA GLY A 123 4.48 -17.50 0.87
C GLY A 123 4.35 -16.97 -0.54
N PRO A 124 3.83 -17.80 -1.45
CA PRO A 124 3.47 -17.44 -2.81
C PRO A 124 2.07 -16.83 -2.88
N GLY A 125 1.83 -16.08 -3.96
CA GLY A 125 0.53 -15.52 -4.26
C GLY A 125 0.34 -15.15 -5.72
N ILE A 126 -0.86 -14.69 -6.02
CA ILE A 126 -1.28 -14.20 -7.35
C ILE A 126 -1.87 -12.81 -7.16
N ALA A 127 -1.50 -11.87 -8.02
CA ALA A 127 -2.05 -10.52 -8.06
C ALA A 127 -2.70 -10.26 -9.42
N VAL A 128 -3.84 -9.56 -9.39
CA VAL A 128 -4.63 -9.19 -10.58
C VAL A 128 -4.88 -7.69 -10.57
N GLY A 129 -4.42 -7.01 -11.61
CA GLY A 129 -4.75 -5.62 -11.87
C GLY A 129 -6.14 -5.51 -12.52
N LEU A 130 -7.12 -5.02 -11.77
CA LEU A 130 -8.51 -4.87 -12.21
C LEU A 130 -8.75 -3.58 -12.99
N VAL A 131 -8.11 -2.49 -12.55
CA VAL A 131 -8.19 -1.18 -13.21
C VAL A 131 -6.78 -0.66 -13.44
N ARG A 132 -6.51 -0.19 -14.66
CA ARG A 132 -5.26 0.47 -15.05
C ARG A 132 -5.59 1.60 -16.02
N SER A 133 -5.85 2.77 -15.49
CA SER A 133 -6.04 3.99 -16.25
C SER A 133 -4.92 5.00 -15.92
N ALA A 134 -4.92 6.14 -16.57
CA ALA A 134 -3.98 7.21 -16.28
C ALA A 134 -4.15 7.80 -14.87
N ARG A 135 -5.35 7.66 -14.28
CA ARG A 135 -5.68 8.23 -12.96
C ARG A 135 -5.96 7.18 -11.92
N ASP A 136 -6.48 6.02 -12.31
CA ASP A 136 -6.97 5.00 -11.39
C ASP A 136 -6.21 3.70 -11.58
N THR A 137 -5.78 3.12 -10.48
CA THR A 137 -5.29 1.74 -10.45
C THR A 137 -5.99 1.00 -9.32
N LEU A 138 -6.44 -0.21 -9.61
CA LEU A 138 -7.00 -1.13 -8.63
C LEU A 138 -6.38 -2.50 -8.86
N SER A 139 -5.81 -3.08 -7.82
CA SER A 139 -5.33 -4.45 -7.82
C SER A 139 -5.87 -5.21 -6.63
N VAL A 140 -6.04 -6.50 -6.81
CA VAL A 140 -6.37 -7.45 -5.76
C VAL A 140 -5.37 -8.59 -5.81
N GLU A 141 -5.11 -9.19 -4.67
CA GLU A 141 -4.17 -10.30 -4.55
C GLU A 141 -4.61 -11.29 -3.50
N GLY A 142 -4.22 -12.55 -3.70
CA GLY A 142 -4.38 -13.63 -2.76
C GLY A 142 -3.08 -14.41 -2.60
N ALA A 143 -2.78 -14.85 -1.39
CA ALA A 143 -1.60 -15.64 -1.07
C ALA A 143 -1.92 -16.70 -0.01
N LEU A 144 -1.13 -17.76 -0.03
CA LEU A 144 -1.02 -18.72 1.07
C LEU A 144 0.34 -18.50 1.73
N THR A 145 0.34 -18.31 3.04
CA THR A 145 1.55 -17.97 3.78
C THR A 145 1.75 -18.92 4.95
N ALA A 146 3.01 -19.33 5.18
CA ALA A 146 3.42 -19.92 6.44
C ALA A 146 3.78 -18.78 7.41
N GLN A 147 3.19 -18.81 8.59
CA GLN A 147 3.40 -17.83 9.65
C GLN A 147 4.16 -18.47 10.80
N ARG A 148 5.09 -17.70 11.37
CA ARG A 148 5.75 -18.03 12.63
C ARG A 148 5.74 -16.80 13.51
N GLU A 149 5.21 -16.96 14.72
CA GLU A 149 4.98 -15.87 15.64
C GLU A 149 5.51 -16.21 17.03
N ARG A 150 6.04 -15.20 17.70
CA ARG A 150 6.36 -15.24 19.13
C ARG A 150 5.78 -14.02 19.81
N SER A 151 4.96 -14.23 20.83
CA SER A 151 4.40 -13.14 21.62
C SER A 151 5.39 -12.61 22.66
N THR A 152 5.08 -11.45 23.24
CA THR A 152 5.85 -10.88 24.37
C THR A 152 5.80 -11.76 25.62
N ALA A 153 4.77 -12.60 25.76
CA ALA A 153 4.67 -13.64 26.79
C ALA A 153 5.51 -14.91 26.45
N ASN A 154 6.30 -14.87 25.36
CA ASN A 154 7.15 -15.97 24.87
C ASN A 154 6.35 -17.21 24.39
N VAL A 155 5.07 -17.05 24.08
CA VAL A 155 4.28 -18.09 23.41
C VAL A 155 4.68 -18.13 21.94
N ARG A 156 4.95 -19.33 21.41
CA ARG A 156 5.35 -19.54 20.00
C ARG A 156 4.26 -20.28 19.27
N GLN A 157 3.94 -19.78 18.09
CA GLN A 157 2.94 -20.38 17.19
C GLN A 157 3.52 -20.46 15.77
N SER A 158 3.12 -21.49 15.03
CA SER A 158 3.39 -21.63 13.61
C SER A 158 2.13 -22.17 12.96
N PHE A 159 1.63 -21.49 11.93
CA PHE A 159 0.38 -21.83 11.27
C PHE A 159 0.41 -21.44 9.79
N ALA A 160 -0.46 -22.05 9.01
CA ALA A 160 -0.76 -21.60 7.65
C ALA A 160 -1.85 -20.52 7.68
N ALA A 161 -1.73 -19.52 6.82
CA ALA A 161 -2.73 -18.46 6.71
C ALA A 161 -3.06 -18.14 5.26
N THR A 162 -4.31 -17.76 5.00
CA THR A 162 -4.68 -17.05 3.78
C THR A 162 -4.45 -15.56 3.98
N ARG A 163 -3.91 -14.90 2.95
CA ARG A 163 -3.76 -13.47 2.89
C ARG A 163 -4.48 -12.96 1.63
N THR A 164 -5.39 -12.03 1.79
CA THR A 164 -6.04 -11.32 0.68
C THR A 164 -5.78 -9.83 0.84
N ALA A 165 -5.43 -9.14 -0.25
CA ALA A 165 -5.25 -7.71 -0.19
C ALA A 165 -5.82 -7.01 -1.42
N ALA A 166 -6.21 -5.75 -1.24
CA ALA A 166 -6.63 -4.85 -2.29
C ALA A 166 -5.87 -3.53 -2.17
N SER A 167 -5.48 -2.97 -3.31
CA SER A 167 -4.81 -1.66 -3.37
C SER A 167 -5.49 -0.81 -4.44
N PHE A 168 -5.97 0.35 -4.04
CA PHE A 168 -6.55 1.36 -4.92
C PHE A 168 -5.73 2.64 -4.85
N LYS A 169 -5.49 3.26 -6.01
CA LYS A 169 -4.87 4.57 -6.12
C LYS A 169 -5.68 5.41 -7.11
N HIS A 170 -5.97 6.65 -6.71
CA HIS A 170 -6.55 7.69 -7.57
C HIS A 170 -5.61 8.88 -7.65
N LEU A 171 -5.36 9.37 -8.86
CA LEU A 171 -4.54 10.55 -9.12
C LEU A 171 -5.46 11.72 -9.50
N PHE A 172 -5.55 12.73 -8.63
CA PHE A 172 -6.29 13.96 -8.91
C PHE A 172 -5.59 14.82 -9.97
N ALA A 173 -6.33 15.78 -10.54
CA ALA A 173 -5.79 16.70 -11.54
C ALA A 173 -4.59 17.54 -11.04
N THR A 174 -4.51 17.77 -9.74
CA THR A 174 -3.41 18.49 -9.04
C THR A 174 -2.18 17.60 -8.80
N ALA A 175 -2.12 16.40 -9.38
CA ALA A 175 -1.13 15.36 -9.10
C ALA A 175 -1.11 14.85 -7.65
N THR A 176 -2.05 15.26 -6.82
CA THR A 176 -2.29 14.67 -5.49
C THR A 176 -2.78 13.24 -5.65
N ALA A 177 -2.19 12.31 -4.95
CA ALA A 177 -2.57 10.90 -4.97
C ALA A 177 -3.36 10.54 -3.70
N PHE A 178 -4.52 9.92 -3.89
CA PHE A 178 -5.21 9.16 -2.85
C PHE A 178 -4.82 7.70 -2.98
N THR A 179 -4.50 7.03 -1.88
CA THR A 179 -4.24 5.59 -1.85
C THR A 179 -5.02 4.93 -0.73
N GLN A 180 -5.59 3.77 -1.02
CA GLN A 180 -6.25 2.91 -0.05
C GLN A 180 -5.69 1.50 -0.21
N THR A 181 -5.18 0.93 0.88
CA THR A 181 -4.82 -0.49 0.95
C THR A 181 -5.65 -1.17 2.01
N LEU A 182 -6.05 -2.40 1.73
CA LEU A 182 -6.75 -3.26 2.66
C LEU A 182 -6.10 -4.65 2.59
N GLU A 183 -5.77 -5.19 3.73
CA GLU A 183 -5.23 -6.53 3.87
C GLU A 183 -6.04 -7.30 4.91
N TRP A 184 -6.39 -8.53 4.59
CA TRP A 184 -7.01 -9.48 5.50
C TRP A 184 -6.15 -10.74 5.55
N LEU A 185 -5.80 -11.18 6.75
CA LEU A 185 -5.07 -12.41 7.01
C LEU A 185 -5.91 -13.27 7.93
N ALA A 186 -6.13 -14.51 7.56
CA ALA A 186 -6.88 -15.48 8.36
C ALA A 186 -6.02 -16.72 8.62
N ASN A 187 -5.88 -17.08 9.88
CA ASN A 187 -5.23 -18.30 10.33
C ASN A 187 -6.10 -19.51 9.95
N LEU A 188 -5.51 -20.47 9.24
CA LEU A 188 -6.24 -21.67 8.78
C LEU A 188 -6.40 -22.73 9.89
N ASP A 189 -5.57 -22.68 10.92
CA ASP A 189 -5.65 -23.62 12.06
C ASP A 189 -6.65 -23.11 13.12
N THR A 190 -6.83 -21.79 13.21
CA THR A 190 -7.73 -21.12 14.16
C THR A 190 -8.50 -20.02 13.44
N MET A 191 -9.69 -20.33 12.94
CA MET A 191 -10.48 -19.40 12.10
C MET A 191 -10.88 -18.10 12.80
N ASP A 192 -10.88 -18.06 14.12
CA ASP A 192 -11.13 -16.85 14.91
C ASP A 192 -9.92 -15.89 14.92
N ASP A 193 -8.71 -16.36 14.64
CA ASP A 193 -7.50 -15.52 14.50
C ASP A 193 -7.49 -14.87 13.12
N GLN A 194 -8.14 -13.73 13.04
CA GLN A 194 -8.24 -12.92 11.82
C GLN A 194 -7.70 -11.53 12.09
N ARG A 195 -6.95 -11.02 11.12
CA ARG A 195 -6.31 -9.72 11.19
C ARG A 195 -6.65 -8.89 9.96
N VAL A 196 -6.98 -7.62 10.17
CA VAL A 196 -7.26 -6.67 9.10
C VAL A 196 -6.35 -5.47 9.26
N THR A 197 -5.68 -5.10 8.18
CA THR A 197 -4.90 -3.87 8.10
C THR A 197 -5.46 -2.99 7.00
N SER A 198 -5.78 -1.74 7.34
CA SER A 198 -6.28 -0.74 6.39
C SER A 198 -5.42 0.51 6.47
N GLU A 199 -4.87 0.96 5.35
CA GLU A 199 -4.14 2.23 5.28
C GLU A 199 -4.77 3.12 4.20
N THR A 200 -5.20 4.30 4.61
CA THR A 200 -5.67 5.38 3.75
C THR A 200 -4.62 6.48 3.73
N ALA A 201 -4.18 6.95 2.56
CA ALA A 201 -3.24 8.05 2.51
C ALA A 201 -3.55 9.06 1.40
N LEU A 202 -3.19 10.31 1.66
CA LEU A 202 -3.14 11.41 0.71
C LEU A 202 -1.69 11.86 0.58
N THR A 203 -1.21 11.96 -0.66
CA THR A 203 0.15 12.42 -0.97
C THR A 203 0.05 13.60 -1.95
N ALA A 204 0.43 14.79 -1.50
CA ALA A 204 0.39 16.03 -2.29
C ALA A 204 1.81 16.45 -2.67
N PRO A 205 2.18 16.52 -3.96
CA PRO A 205 3.51 16.90 -4.38
C PRO A 205 3.77 18.39 -4.08
N LEU A 206 4.91 18.68 -3.45
CA LEU A 206 5.42 20.03 -3.20
C LEU A 206 6.50 20.39 -4.23
N SER A 207 7.24 19.39 -4.71
CA SER A 207 8.24 19.50 -5.76
C SER A 207 8.32 18.20 -6.58
N LYS A 208 9.30 18.10 -7.50
CA LYS A 208 9.52 16.87 -8.26
C LYS A 208 9.92 15.66 -7.38
N GLN A 209 10.52 15.92 -6.23
CA GLN A 209 11.06 14.87 -5.35
C GLN A 209 10.38 14.83 -3.98
N ILE A 210 9.76 15.92 -3.54
CA ILE A 210 9.21 16.06 -2.19
C ILE A 210 7.69 16.18 -2.28
N ALA A 211 6.99 15.42 -1.46
CA ALA A 211 5.55 15.49 -1.27
C ALA A 211 5.20 15.55 0.23
N LEU A 212 4.09 16.17 0.56
CA LEU A 212 3.43 16.03 1.85
C LEU A 212 2.60 14.76 1.83
N ARG A 213 2.74 13.91 2.84
CA ARG A 213 1.94 12.70 3.02
C ARG A 213 1.22 12.74 4.35
N VAL A 214 -0.07 12.43 4.31
CA VAL A 214 -0.88 12.14 5.49
C VAL A 214 -1.42 10.73 5.33
N SER A 215 -1.24 9.86 6.31
CA SER A 215 -1.78 8.50 6.28
C SER A 215 -2.45 8.13 7.59
N TYR A 216 -3.52 7.34 7.48
CA TYR A 216 -4.25 6.77 8.59
C TYR A 216 -4.26 5.26 8.46
N LEU A 217 -3.61 4.58 9.40
CA LEU A 217 -3.47 3.14 9.48
C LEU A 217 -4.34 2.60 10.60
N ILE A 218 -5.14 1.60 10.31
CA ILE A 218 -5.90 0.81 11.27
C ILE A 218 -5.39 -0.63 11.20
N ARG A 219 -5.06 -1.20 12.35
CA ARG A 219 -4.74 -2.61 12.52
C ARG A 219 -5.76 -3.21 13.47
N PHE A 220 -6.49 -4.20 13.00
CA PHE A 220 -7.45 -4.97 13.79
C PHE A 220 -6.95 -6.41 13.92
N ASP A 221 -6.95 -6.91 15.15
CA ASP A 221 -6.67 -8.31 15.50
C ASP A 221 -7.86 -8.83 16.28
N ASN A 222 -8.53 -9.87 15.76
CA ASN A 222 -9.71 -10.42 16.43
C ASN A 222 -9.35 -11.21 17.69
N LEU A 223 -8.14 -11.78 17.72
CA LEU A 223 -7.65 -12.60 18.84
C LEU A 223 -6.28 -12.08 19.32
N PRO A 224 -6.22 -10.85 19.90
CA PRO A 224 -4.97 -10.27 20.39
C PRO A 224 -4.46 -11.05 21.61
N GLU A 225 -3.16 -10.91 21.91
CA GLU A 225 -2.60 -11.44 23.15
C GLU A 225 -3.34 -10.87 24.38
N PRO A 226 -3.47 -11.67 25.46
CA PRO A 226 -4.12 -11.22 26.70
C PRO A 226 -3.52 -9.91 27.23
N GLY A 227 -4.37 -8.93 27.51
CA GLY A 227 -3.97 -7.60 27.99
C GLY A 227 -3.81 -6.55 26.89
N PHE A 228 -3.94 -6.92 25.61
CA PHE A 228 -3.88 -6.00 24.48
C PHE A 228 -5.24 -5.72 23.87
N VAL A 229 -5.41 -4.54 23.26
CA VAL A 229 -6.66 -4.17 22.58
C VAL A 229 -6.71 -4.74 21.16
N LYS A 230 -7.93 -4.90 20.64
CA LYS A 230 -8.14 -5.45 19.29
C LYS A 230 -7.78 -4.47 18.15
N THR A 231 -7.71 -3.17 18.43
CA THR A 231 -7.58 -2.17 17.37
C THR A 231 -6.55 -1.13 17.72
N ASP A 232 -5.54 -1.02 16.87
CA ASP A 232 -4.56 0.06 16.87
C ASP A 232 -4.83 1.04 15.73
N ARG A 233 -4.59 2.33 15.95
CA ARG A 233 -4.75 3.40 14.97
C ARG A 233 -3.51 4.29 15.00
N LEU A 234 -2.99 4.59 13.81
CA LEU A 234 -1.85 5.48 13.64
C LEU A 234 -2.20 6.55 12.60
N LEU A 235 -2.17 7.82 13.02
CA LEU A 235 -2.20 8.95 12.11
C LEU A 235 -0.77 9.45 11.93
N THR A 236 -0.28 9.41 10.70
CA THR A 236 1.07 9.87 10.35
C THR A 236 0.98 11.05 9.42
N THR A 237 1.73 12.11 9.73
CA THR A 237 1.88 13.27 8.86
C THR A 237 3.37 13.54 8.65
N GLY A 238 3.80 13.73 7.41
CA GLY A 238 5.22 13.92 7.15
C GLY A 238 5.57 14.19 5.70
N ALA A 239 6.86 14.20 5.42
CA ALA A 239 7.42 14.38 4.09
C ALA A 239 7.73 13.00 3.46
N GLN A 240 7.37 12.87 2.18
CA GLN A 240 7.76 11.76 1.33
C GLN A 240 8.79 12.27 0.32
N ILE A 241 9.90 11.57 0.18
CA ILE A 241 10.98 11.89 -0.77
C ILE A 241 11.07 10.73 -1.77
N SER A 242 11.06 11.03 -3.06
CA SER A 242 11.11 10.03 -4.14
C SER A 242 12.28 10.29 -5.08
N PHE A 243 13.01 9.21 -5.45
CA PHE A 243 14.20 9.23 -6.30
C PHE A 243 14.04 8.35 -7.54
#